data_b62682ac0d52510ab8a585294e407942
#
_entry.id   b62682ac0d52510ab8a585294e407942
#
_cell.length_a   1.000
_cell.length_b   1.000
_cell.length_c   1.000
_cell.angle_alpha   90.00
_cell.angle_beta   90.00
_cell.angle_gamma   90.00
#
_symmetry.space_group_name_H-M   'P 1'
#
loop_
_entity.id
_entity.type
_entity.pdbx_description
1 polymer ?
#
loop_
_entity_poly.entity_id
_entity_poly.type
_entity_poly.pdbx_seq_one_letter_code
_entity_poly.pdbx_strand_id
1 'polypeptide(L)'
;MSETHALPLKTPRPWAKRLGFSAAALLLLAYGLPYSQPLFAALFPLLPRPVYLQEPMAELMWQHIGLVLVSSSVAVVIATLAGLATTSKTGSAFKPLMETLAAMGQTFPPVAVLAVAVPAVGFGELPALIALSIFGVLPVLQATLAGLASVPTPVLDSARAMGMSPRHILTEVQIPLALPIWLAGVRTSVVVNIGTAAIASTVGAKTLGLPIIIGLSGFNTAYVLQGAMMVALLAIAADLAFDWLATARHGHTRSADNQA
;
A
#
# COMPACT_ATOMS: atom_id res chain seq x y z
N MET A 1 -21.07 -34.36 -36.06
CA MET A 1 -20.57 -32.97 -36.17
C MET A 1 -19.90 -32.61 -34.85
N SER A 2 -18.59 -32.66 -34.78
CA SER A 2 -17.77 -32.44 -33.57
C SER A 2 -17.44 -30.96 -33.50
N GLU A 3 -18.07 -30.22 -32.61
CA GLU A 3 -17.66 -28.85 -32.30
C GLU A 3 -16.35 -28.88 -31.53
N THR A 4 -15.28 -28.54 -32.18
CA THR A 4 -13.98 -28.24 -31.59
C THR A 4 -14.10 -26.97 -30.75
N HIS A 5 -14.29 -27.10 -29.42
CA HIS A 5 -14.12 -26.01 -28.48
C HIS A 5 -12.66 -25.52 -28.58
N ALA A 6 -12.46 -24.46 -29.33
CA ALA A 6 -11.20 -23.72 -29.33
C ALA A 6 -10.98 -23.14 -27.93
N LEU A 7 -9.92 -23.59 -27.26
CA LEU A 7 -9.47 -23.02 -25.98
C LEU A 7 -9.23 -21.51 -26.18
N PRO A 8 -9.77 -20.64 -25.32
CA PRO A 8 -9.56 -19.21 -25.45
C PRO A 8 -8.07 -18.92 -25.32
N LEU A 9 -7.49 -18.32 -26.36
CA LEU A 9 -6.13 -17.81 -26.36
C LEU A 9 -5.93 -16.93 -25.13
N LYS A 10 -4.90 -17.22 -24.33
CA LYS A 10 -4.49 -16.37 -23.19
C LYS A 10 -4.21 -14.96 -23.72
N THR A 11 -5.17 -14.06 -23.61
CA THR A 11 -4.94 -12.63 -23.87
C THR A 11 -3.82 -12.13 -22.96
N PRO A 12 -2.80 -11.45 -23.52
CA PRO A 12 -1.72 -10.92 -22.70
C PRO A 12 -2.32 -9.99 -21.64
N ARG A 13 -2.04 -10.28 -20.38
CA ARG A 13 -2.60 -9.55 -19.24
C ARG A 13 -2.09 -8.10 -19.27
N PRO A 14 -2.93 -7.10 -19.52
CA PRO A 14 -2.50 -5.73 -19.81
C PRO A 14 -1.76 -5.07 -18.62
N TRP A 15 -2.02 -5.53 -17.40
CA TRP A 15 -1.38 -5.03 -16.19
C TRP A 15 0.12 -5.35 -16.09
N ALA A 16 0.60 -6.49 -16.63
CA ALA A 16 2.02 -6.85 -16.58
C ALA A 16 2.88 -5.87 -17.42
N LYS A 17 2.38 -5.48 -18.58
CA LYS A 17 3.04 -4.44 -19.41
C LYS A 17 3.01 -3.07 -18.73
N ARG A 18 1.89 -2.73 -18.06
CA ARG A 18 1.75 -1.47 -17.33
C ARG A 18 2.68 -1.41 -16.11
N LEU A 19 2.79 -2.51 -15.37
CA LEU A 19 3.74 -2.63 -14.25
C LEU A 19 5.18 -2.46 -14.74
N GLY A 20 5.57 -3.18 -15.79
CA GLY A 20 6.90 -3.04 -16.39
C GLY A 20 7.19 -1.61 -16.85
N PHE A 21 6.23 -0.96 -17.50
CA PHE A 21 6.35 0.43 -17.93
C PHE A 21 6.47 1.41 -16.74
N SER A 22 5.61 1.28 -15.73
CA SER A 22 5.64 2.18 -14.55
C SER A 22 6.93 2.00 -13.73
N ALA A 23 7.39 0.76 -13.56
CA ALA A 23 8.66 0.48 -12.89
C ALA A 23 9.86 1.01 -13.68
N ALA A 24 9.87 0.83 -15.01
CA ALA A 24 10.92 1.37 -15.87
C ALA A 24 10.92 2.91 -15.85
N ALA A 25 9.76 3.56 -15.93
CA ALA A 25 9.63 5.01 -15.85
C ALA A 25 10.10 5.54 -14.49
N LEU A 26 9.75 4.86 -13.39
CA LEU A 26 10.21 5.21 -12.04
C LEU A 26 11.74 5.13 -11.94
N LEU A 27 12.35 4.02 -12.39
CA LEU A 27 13.80 3.85 -12.36
C LEU A 27 14.50 4.84 -13.28
N LEU A 28 13.98 5.06 -14.48
CA LEU A 28 14.53 6.01 -15.43
C LEU A 28 14.51 7.44 -14.85
N LEU A 29 13.42 7.83 -14.17
CA LEU A 29 13.35 9.13 -13.52
C LEU A 29 14.26 9.18 -12.29
N ALA A 30 14.34 8.12 -11.47
CA ALA A 30 15.19 8.08 -10.28
C ALA A 30 16.68 8.23 -10.59
N TYR A 31 17.15 7.57 -11.63
CA TYR A 31 18.57 7.56 -12.02
C TYR A 31 18.90 8.54 -13.15
N GLY A 32 17.91 8.86 -14.00
CA GLY A 32 18.07 9.72 -15.16
C GLY A 32 17.87 11.21 -14.88
N LEU A 33 17.33 11.57 -13.71
CA LEU A 33 17.01 12.96 -13.38
C LEU A 33 18.20 13.93 -13.58
N PRO A 34 19.46 13.63 -13.17
CA PRO A 34 20.57 14.52 -13.39
C PRO A 34 20.84 14.86 -14.86
N TYR A 35 20.48 13.95 -15.77
CA TYR A 35 20.66 14.13 -17.23
C TYR A 35 19.50 14.85 -17.89
N SER A 36 18.41 15.10 -17.17
CA SER A 36 17.19 15.75 -17.68
C SER A 36 17.25 17.27 -17.68
N GLN A 37 18.40 17.87 -17.29
CA GLN A 37 18.56 19.33 -17.17
C GLN A 37 18.13 20.11 -18.44
N PRO A 38 18.46 19.70 -19.69
CA PRO A 38 18.01 20.43 -20.87
C PRO A 38 16.49 20.46 -21.00
N LEU A 39 15.81 19.35 -20.67
CA LEU A 39 14.36 19.24 -20.71
C LEU A 39 13.69 20.16 -19.69
N PHE A 40 14.13 20.11 -18.45
CA PHE A 40 13.57 20.94 -17.38
C PHE A 40 13.91 22.42 -17.56
N ALA A 41 15.06 22.76 -18.10
CA ALA A 41 15.40 24.14 -18.46
C ALA A 41 14.51 24.70 -19.56
N ALA A 42 14.15 23.89 -20.56
CA ALA A 42 13.20 24.28 -21.59
C ALA A 42 11.76 24.43 -21.06
N LEU A 43 11.32 23.56 -20.15
CA LEU A 43 9.99 23.61 -19.55
C LEU A 43 9.84 24.73 -18.49
N PHE A 44 10.93 25.06 -17.81
CA PHE A 44 10.95 26.06 -16.73
C PHE A 44 12.05 27.12 -16.95
N PRO A 45 11.97 27.93 -18.02
CA PRO A 45 13.05 28.85 -18.42
C PRO A 45 13.32 29.95 -17.39
N LEU A 46 12.38 30.24 -16.49
CA LEU A 46 12.54 31.25 -15.45
C LEU A 46 13.24 30.72 -14.17
N LEU A 47 13.46 29.41 -14.08
CA LEU A 47 14.10 28.82 -12.91
C LEU A 47 15.60 28.62 -13.16
N PRO A 48 16.47 29.24 -12.34
CA PRO A 48 17.92 29.10 -12.49
C PRO A 48 18.44 27.66 -12.32
N ARG A 49 17.75 26.87 -11.49
CA ARG A 49 18.08 25.47 -11.19
C ARG A 49 16.81 24.62 -11.26
N PRO A 50 16.39 24.16 -12.45
CA PRO A 50 15.12 23.46 -12.61
C PRO A 50 15.20 21.96 -12.28
N VAL A 51 16.39 21.40 -12.00
CA VAL A 51 16.58 19.99 -11.64
C VAL A 51 17.03 19.88 -10.18
N TYR A 52 16.35 19.03 -9.42
CA TYR A 52 16.69 18.72 -8.04
C TYR A 52 17.94 17.83 -7.98
N LEU A 53 19.01 18.34 -7.39
CA LEU A 53 20.32 17.68 -7.27
C LEU A 53 20.89 17.72 -5.84
N GLN A 54 20.11 18.13 -4.83
CA GLN A 54 20.59 18.24 -3.45
C GLN A 54 20.82 16.86 -2.80
N GLU A 55 19.96 15.90 -3.12
CA GLU A 55 20.09 14.49 -2.72
C GLU A 55 19.81 13.62 -3.96
N PRO A 56 20.46 12.46 -4.10
CA PRO A 56 20.16 11.54 -5.20
C PRO A 56 18.71 11.04 -5.14
N MET A 57 17.95 11.25 -6.21
CA MET A 57 16.54 10.86 -6.26
C MET A 57 16.33 9.34 -6.03
N ALA A 58 17.30 8.53 -6.49
CA ALA A 58 17.27 7.09 -6.25
C ALA A 58 17.42 6.73 -4.77
N GLU A 59 18.25 7.45 -4.03
CA GLU A 59 18.41 7.26 -2.58
C GLU A 59 17.11 7.61 -1.84
N LEU A 60 16.51 8.77 -2.16
CA LEU A 60 15.23 9.18 -1.61
C LEU A 60 14.12 8.16 -1.92
N MET A 61 14.13 7.57 -3.12
CA MET A 61 13.19 6.52 -3.51
C MET A 61 13.32 5.28 -2.62
N TRP A 62 14.53 4.77 -2.42
CA TRP A 62 14.73 3.57 -1.60
C TRP A 62 14.42 3.80 -0.13
N GLN A 63 14.77 4.97 0.42
CA GLN A 63 14.42 5.33 1.80
C GLN A 63 12.90 5.48 1.97
N HIS A 64 12.22 6.10 0.99
CA HIS A 64 10.76 6.20 0.96
C HIS A 64 10.10 4.82 0.92
N ILE A 65 10.57 3.90 0.07
CA ILE A 65 10.09 2.52 -0.01
C ILE A 65 10.31 1.81 1.34
N GLY A 66 11.48 1.94 1.93
CA GLY A 66 11.79 1.34 3.23
C GLY A 66 10.85 1.83 4.34
N LEU A 67 10.63 3.14 4.44
CA LEU A 67 9.72 3.75 5.40
C LEU A 67 8.28 3.23 5.22
N VAL A 68 7.78 3.18 3.97
CA VAL A 68 6.44 2.68 3.65
C VAL A 68 6.30 1.19 3.95
N LEU A 69 7.29 0.37 3.60
CA LEU A 69 7.25 -1.07 3.85
C LEU A 69 7.21 -1.37 5.35
N VAL A 70 8.05 -0.71 6.15
CA VAL A 70 8.07 -0.92 7.60
C VAL A 70 6.77 -0.48 8.24
N SER A 71 6.33 0.75 7.97
CA SER A 71 5.09 1.30 8.56
C SER A 71 3.85 0.51 8.14
N SER A 72 3.74 0.14 6.86
CA SER A 72 2.62 -0.68 6.38
C SER A 72 2.65 -2.09 6.95
N SER A 73 3.82 -2.70 7.13
CA SER A 73 3.95 -4.02 7.77
C SER A 73 3.47 -3.98 9.23
N VAL A 74 3.86 -2.95 9.98
CA VAL A 74 3.37 -2.74 11.35
C VAL A 74 1.86 -2.58 11.37
N ALA A 75 1.32 -1.74 10.49
CA ALA A 75 -0.12 -1.52 10.37
C ALA A 75 -0.88 -2.83 10.03
N VAL A 76 -0.37 -3.60 9.06
CA VAL A 76 -0.96 -4.88 8.64
C VAL A 76 -0.98 -5.88 9.79
N VAL A 77 0.12 -6.02 10.52
CA VAL A 77 0.19 -6.94 11.66
C VAL A 77 -0.80 -6.54 12.76
N ILE A 78 -0.77 -5.27 13.18
CA ILE A 78 -1.66 -4.77 14.25
C ILE A 78 -3.13 -4.91 13.83
N ALA A 79 -3.49 -4.46 12.63
CA ALA A 79 -4.86 -4.47 12.15
C ALA A 79 -5.41 -5.89 11.97
N THR A 80 -4.60 -6.78 11.41
CA THR A 80 -5.01 -8.18 11.20
C THR A 80 -5.19 -8.90 12.53
N LEU A 81 -4.26 -8.75 13.46
CA LEU A 81 -4.38 -9.35 14.80
C LEU A 81 -5.59 -8.79 15.56
N ALA A 82 -5.81 -7.47 15.51
CA ALA A 82 -6.99 -6.84 16.11
C ALA A 82 -8.30 -7.37 15.47
N GLY A 83 -8.37 -7.46 14.14
CA GLY A 83 -9.52 -8.00 13.44
C GLY A 83 -9.78 -9.47 13.77
N LEU A 84 -8.75 -10.31 13.76
CA LEU A 84 -8.86 -11.73 14.13
C LEU A 84 -9.26 -11.91 15.61
N ALA A 85 -8.79 -11.08 16.51
CA ALA A 85 -9.18 -11.14 17.94
C ALA A 85 -10.68 -10.97 18.13
N THR A 86 -11.35 -10.20 17.25
CA THR A 86 -12.82 -10.00 17.31
C THR A 86 -13.63 -11.24 16.92
N THR A 87 -13.00 -12.28 16.35
CA THR A 87 -13.70 -13.56 16.02
C THR A 87 -13.94 -14.43 17.25
N SER A 88 -13.23 -14.20 18.34
CA SER A 88 -13.43 -14.91 19.59
C SER A 88 -14.70 -14.42 20.32
N LYS A 89 -15.32 -15.29 21.16
CA LYS A 89 -16.50 -14.93 21.95
C LYS A 89 -16.28 -13.69 22.81
N THR A 90 -15.10 -13.57 23.42
CA THR A 90 -14.74 -12.43 24.28
C THR A 90 -14.39 -11.21 23.44
N GLY A 91 -13.68 -11.39 22.33
CA GLY A 91 -13.21 -10.30 21.46
C GLY A 91 -14.32 -9.65 20.64
N SER A 92 -15.41 -10.36 20.34
CA SER A 92 -16.54 -9.83 19.54
C SER A 92 -17.17 -8.58 20.20
N ALA A 93 -17.19 -8.51 21.52
CA ALA A 93 -17.69 -7.35 22.26
C ALA A 93 -16.83 -6.07 22.04
N PHE A 94 -15.55 -6.23 21.70
CA PHE A 94 -14.62 -5.12 21.43
C PHE A 94 -14.60 -4.66 19.98
N LYS A 95 -15.30 -5.36 19.07
CA LYS A 95 -15.33 -5.00 17.64
C LYS A 95 -15.73 -3.55 17.38
N PRO A 96 -16.82 -3.00 17.95
CA PRO A 96 -17.20 -1.59 17.75
C PRO A 96 -16.14 -0.61 18.25
N LEU A 97 -15.48 -0.94 19.35
CA LEU A 97 -14.39 -0.12 19.90
C LEU A 97 -13.19 -0.09 18.93
N MET A 98 -12.78 -1.24 18.40
CA MET A 98 -11.67 -1.32 17.45
C MET A 98 -11.97 -0.54 16.16
N GLU A 99 -13.19 -0.66 15.63
CA GLU A 99 -13.64 0.09 14.47
C GLU A 99 -13.63 1.60 14.74
N THR A 100 -14.10 2.02 15.90
CA THR A 100 -14.12 3.44 16.30
C THR A 100 -12.70 4.01 16.45
N LEU A 101 -11.82 3.31 17.17
CA LEU A 101 -10.43 3.74 17.35
C LEU A 101 -9.68 3.84 16.03
N ALA A 102 -9.87 2.87 15.15
CA ALA A 102 -9.27 2.90 13.83
C ALA A 102 -9.82 4.05 12.97
N ALA A 103 -11.13 4.30 13.01
CA ALA A 103 -11.74 5.44 12.32
C ALA A 103 -11.21 6.78 12.84
N MET A 104 -11.05 6.93 14.15
CA MET A 104 -10.45 8.12 14.77
C MET A 104 -9.02 8.35 14.27
N GLY A 105 -8.21 7.27 14.15
CA GLY A 105 -6.84 7.37 13.67
C GLY A 105 -6.72 7.99 12.27
N GLN A 106 -7.70 7.79 11.39
CA GLN A 106 -7.73 8.39 10.05
C GLN A 106 -8.33 9.80 10.01
N THR A 107 -9.09 10.22 11.02
CA THR A 107 -9.64 11.58 11.07
C THR A 107 -8.58 12.63 11.44
N PHE A 108 -7.51 12.22 12.12
CA PHE A 108 -6.40 13.12 12.44
C PHE A 108 -5.57 13.38 11.17
N PRO A 109 -5.28 14.64 10.84
CA PRO A 109 -4.35 14.93 9.76
C PRO A 109 -2.96 14.32 10.04
N PRO A 110 -2.29 13.69 9.05
CA PRO A 110 -0.95 13.12 9.24
C PRO A 110 0.05 14.11 9.86
N VAL A 111 -0.02 15.38 9.42
CA VAL A 111 0.83 16.46 9.96
C VAL A 111 0.58 16.69 11.45
N ALA A 112 -0.66 16.57 11.92
CA ALA A 112 -0.97 16.74 13.35
C ALA A 112 -0.37 15.59 14.18
N VAL A 113 -0.42 14.35 13.69
CA VAL A 113 0.24 13.21 14.34
C VAL A 113 1.75 13.42 14.41
N LEU A 114 2.37 13.90 13.32
CA LEU A 114 3.79 14.24 13.32
C LEU A 114 4.13 15.35 14.32
N ALA A 115 3.30 16.40 14.39
CA ALA A 115 3.50 17.52 15.32
C ALA A 115 3.46 17.08 16.80
N VAL A 116 2.65 16.07 17.13
CA VAL A 116 2.60 15.50 18.48
C VAL A 116 3.73 14.49 18.73
N ALA A 117 4.10 13.72 17.72
CA ALA A 117 5.13 12.70 17.84
C ALA A 117 6.55 13.30 17.97
N VAL A 118 6.87 14.36 17.21
CA VAL A 118 8.21 14.98 17.21
C VAL A 118 8.69 15.42 18.61
N PRO A 119 7.92 16.11 19.43
CA PRO A 119 8.35 16.45 20.80
C PRO A 119 8.62 15.23 21.68
N ALA A 120 7.97 14.10 21.42
CA ALA A 120 8.10 12.89 22.22
C ALA A 120 9.29 12.00 21.80
N VAL A 121 9.54 11.88 20.49
CA VAL A 121 10.51 10.92 19.94
C VAL A 121 11.61 11.56 19.10
N GLY A 122 11.61 12.88 18.93
CA GLY A 122 12.60 13.63 18.13
C GLY A 122 12.20 13.71 16.65
N PHE A 123 13.07 14.40 15.87
CA PHE A 123 12.96 14.49 14.41
C PHE A 123 13.50 13.22 13.74
N GLY A 124 13.09 12.97 12.50
CA GLY A 124 13.59 11.88 11.67
C GLY A 124 12.52 10.84 11.29
N GLU A 125 12.94 9.60 11.15
CA GLU A 125 12.08 8.52 10.65
C GLU A 125 11.06 8.00 11.69
N LEU A 126 11.40 8.05 12.97
CA LEU A 126 10.57 7.45 14.02
C LEU A 126 9.18 8.07 14.13
N PRO A 127 9.02 9.41 14.21
CA PRO A 127 7.68 10.02 14.20
C PRO A 127 6.91 9.71 12.90
N ALA A 128 7.62 9.61 11.76
CA ALA A 128 7.01 9.24 10.49
C ALA A 128 6.49 7.80 10.50
N LEU A 129 7.27 6.85 11.02
CA LEU A 129 6.84 5.45 11.19
C LEU A 129 5.59 5.35 12.06
N ILE A 130 5.53 6.07 13.17
CA ILE A 130 4.37 6.09 14.07
C ILE A 130 3.13 6.61 13.31
N ALA A 131 3.25 7.76 12.66
CA ALA A 131 2.14 8.37 11.93
C ALA A 131 1.62 7.45 10.81
N LEU A 132 2.49 6.96 9.95
CA LEU A 132 2.12 6.09 8.82
C LEU A 132 1.55 4.75 9.29
N SER A 133 2.06 4.19 10.39
CA SER A 133 1.51 2.95 10.95
C SER A 133 0.07 3.15 11.44
N ILE A 134 -0.22 4.24 12.14
CA ILE A 134 -1.58 4.58 12.59
C ILE A 134 -2.53 4.73 11.39
N PHE A 135 -2.08 5.45 10.35
CA PHE A 135 -2.89 5.67 9.14
C PHE A 135 -3.19 4.38 8.38
N GLY A 136 -2.22 3.47 8.32
CA GLY A 136 -2.36 2.20 7.61
C GLY A 136 -3.28 1.19 8.30
N VAL A 137 -3.56 1.34 9.60
CA VAL A 137 -4.36 0.36 10.39
C VAL A 137 -5.80 0.26 9.89
N LEU A 138 -6.49 1.38 9.66
CA LEU A 138 -7.94 1.35 9.39
C LEU A 138 -8.30 0.60 8.09
N PRO A 139 -7.66 0.82 6.93
CA PRO A 139 -8.00 0.09 5.72
C PRO A 139 -7.85 -1.42 5.89
N VAL A 140 -6.78 -1.85 6.58
CA VAL A 140 -6.52 -3.28 6.81
C VAL A 140 -7.49 -3.86 7.83
N LEU A 141 -7.81 -3.14 8.91
CA LEU A 141 -8.78 -3.59 9.91
C LEU A 141 -10.17 -3.78 9.29
N GLN A 142 -10.64 -2.79 8.56
CA GLN A 142 -11.93 -2.85 7.87
C GLN A 142 -11.98 -4.01 6.87
N ALA A 143 -10.92 -4.21 6.09
CA ALA A 143 -10.84 -5.32 5.15
C ALA A 143 -10.75 -6.68 5.86
N THR A 144 -10.07 -6.76 7.00
CA THR A 144 -10.04 -7.99 7.83
C THR A 144 -11.43 -8.35 8.32
N LEU A 145 -12.15 -7.38 8.90
CA LEU A 145 -13.51 -7.58 9.41
C LEU A 145 -14.51 -7.89 8.30
N ALA A 146 -14.45 -7.16 7.19
CA ALA A 146 -15.33 -7.38 6.03
C ALA A 146 -15.03 -8.73 5.36
N GLY A 147 -13.76 -9.11 5.23
CA GLY A 147 -13.37 -10.40 4.68
C GLY A 147 -13.87 -11.57 5.50
N LEU A 148 -13.73 -11.51 6.82
CA LEU A 148 -14.26 -12.55 7.72
C LEU A 148 -15.80 -12.60 7.70
N ALA A 149 -16.47 -11.45 7.61
CA ALA A 149 -17.92 -11.36 7.53
C ALA A 149 -18.48 -11.80 6.16
N SER A 150 -17.69 -11.80 5.10
CA SER A 150 -18.11 -12.20 3.75
C SER A 150 -18.27 -13.70 3.56
N VAL A 151 -17.78 -14.51 4.49
CA VAL A 151 -17.87 -15.97 4.41
C VAL A 151 -19.34 -16.40 4.56
N PRO A 152 -19.93 -17.12 3.58
CA PRO A 152 -21.34 -17.48 3.63
C PRO A 152 -21.68 -18.37 4.82
N THR A 153 -22.77 -18.05 5.54
CA THR A 153 -23.24 -18.83 6.70
C THR A 153 -23.39 -20.33 6.38
N PRO A 154 -23.97 -20.76 5.22
CA PRO A 154 -24.06 -22.17 4.88
C PRO A 154 -22.71 -22.91 4.84
N VAL A 155 -21.64 -22.24 4.42
CA VAL A 155 -20.28 -22.82 4.42
C VAL A 155 -19.81 -23.06 5.84
N LEU A 156 -20.04 -22.09 6.74
CA LEU A 156 -19.69 -22.21 8.15
C LEU A 156 -20.49 -23.30 8.85
N ASP A 157 -21.78 -23.41 8.54
CA ASP A 157 -22.67 -24.44 9.11
C ASP A 157 -22.29 -25.84 8.64
N SER A 158 -21.93 -25.98 7.36
CA SER A 158 -21.39 -27.24 6.83
C SER A 158 -20.09 -27.66 7.52
N ALA A 159 -19.17 -26.72 7.72
CA ALA A 159 -17.92 -26.98 8.44
C ALA A 159 -18.16 -27.41 9.90
N ARG A 160 -19.13 -26.77 10.58
CA ARG A 160 -19.54 -27.17 11.94
C ARG A 160 -20.17 -28.55 11.96
N ALA A 161 -21.03 -28.87 10.99
CA ALA A 161 -21.70 -30.19 10.86
C ALA A 161 -20.67 -31.31 10.63
N MET A 162 -19.54 -31.01 9.94
CA MET A 162 -18.41 -31.95 9.79
C MET A 162 -17.54 -32.08 11.06
N GLY A 163 -17.91 -31.43 12.16
CA GLY A 163 -17.18 -31.52 13.44
C GLY A 163 -15.92 -30.65 13.52
N MET A 164 -15.73 -29.68 12.63
CA MET A 164 -14.57 -28.81 12.66
C MET A 164 -14.60 -27.92 13.90
N SER A 165 -13.48 -27.83 14.60
CA SER A 165 -13.34 -26.91 15.74
C SER A 165 -13.37 -25.44 15.28
N PRO A 166 -13.74 -24.48 16.15
CA PRO A 166 -13.75 -23.05 15.79
C PRO A 166 -12.42 -22.53 15.24
N ARG A 167 -11.30 -23.02 15.78
CA ARG A 167 -9.97 -22.64 15.28
C ARG A 167 -9.73 -23.20 13.88
N HIS A 168 -10.12 -24.44 13.64
CA HIS A 168 -9.97 -25.08 12.33
C HIS A 168 -10.84 -24.40 11.27
N ILE A 169 -12.07 -24.01 11.62
CA ILE A 169 -12.95 -23.21 10.75
C ILE A 169 -12.29 -21.85 10.43
N LEU A 170 -11.69 -21.19 11.42
CA LEU A 170 -11.02 -19.90 11.19
C LEU A 170 -9.85 -20.06 10.22
N THR A 171 -8.96 -21.04 10.43
CA THR A 171 -7.72 -21.18 9.65
C THR A 171 -7.93 -21.78 8.27
N GLU A 172 -8.81 -22.79 8.15
CA GLU A 172 -8.97 -23.55 6.91
C GLU A 172 -10.13 -23.08 6.04
N VAL A 173 -11.07 -22.31 6.60
CA VAL A 173 -12.25 -21.85 5.87
C VAL A 173 -12.31 -20.33 5.81
N GLN A 174 -12.36 -19.64 6.97
CA GLN A 174 -12.58 -18.19 6.99
C GLN A 174 -11.40 -17.39 6.44
N ILE A 175 -10.17 -17.65 6.91
CA ILE A 175 -9.00 -16.92 6.45
C ILE A 175 -8.75 -17.09 4.95
N PRO A 176 -8.76 -18.30 4.37
CA PRO A 176 -8.61 -18.47 2.93
C PRO A 176 -9.67 -17.75 2.09
N LEU A 177 -10.93 -17.77 2.53
CA LEU A 177 -12.03 -17.10 1.82
C LEU A 177 -12.01 -15.58 2.01
N ALA A 178 -11.56 -15.09 3.16
CA ALA A 178 -11.40 -13.66 3.46
C ALA A 178 -10.20 -13.01 2.75
N LEU A 179 -9.21 -13.83 2.35
CA LEU A 179 -7.92 -13.37 1.86
C LEU A 179 -7.99 -12.37 0.68
N PRO A 180 -8.86 -12.51 -0.32
CA PRO A 180 -8.96 -11.53 -1.41
C PRO A 180 -9.38 -10.13 -0.92
N ILE A 181 -10.33 -10.06 0.02
CA ILE A 181 -10.81 -8.80 0.58
C ILE A 181 -9.75 -8.20 1.50
N TRP A 182 -9.10 -9.02 2.33
CA TRP A 182 -7.99 -8.61 3.17
C TRP A 182 -6.84 -8.02 2.34
N LEU A 183 -6.46 -8.68 1.22
CA LEU A 183 -5.40 -8.20 0.33
C LEU A 183 -5.74 -6.86 -0.30
N ALA A 184 -7.02 -6.61 -0.62
CA ALA A 184 -7.47 -5.32 -1.12
C ALA A 184 -7.28 -4.21 -0.07
N GLY A 185 -7.52 -4.49 1.22
CA GLY A 185 -7.26 -3.56 2.31
C GLY A 185 -5.77 -3.28 2.51
N VAL A 186 -4.92 -4.30 2.43
CA VAL A 186 -3.45 -4.14 2.47
C VAL A 186 -2.98 -3.27 1.31
N ARG A 187 -3.46 -3.53 0.08
CA ARG A 187 -3.20 -2.69 -1.10
C ARG A 187 -3.54 -1.23 -0.82
N THR A 188 -4.75 -0.96 -0.34
CA THR A 188 -5.20 0.40 -0.03
C THR A 188 -4.29 1.05 1.01
N SER A 189 -3.94 0.36 2.08
CA SER A 189 -3.03 0.85 3.13
C SER A 189 -1.67 1.24 2.57
N VAL A 190 -1.05 0.38 1.76
CA VAL A 190 0.28 0.65 1.17
C VAL A 190 0.23 1.84 0.21
N VAL A 191 -0.75 1.89 -0.70
CA VAL A 191 -0.87 2.98 -1.68
C VAL A 191 -1.11 4.32 -1.00
N VAL A 192 -1.97 4.37 0.03
CA VAL A 192 -2.20 5.58 0.83
C VAL A 192 -0.94 5.99 1.58
N ASN A 193 -0.22 5.03 2.18
CA ASN A 193 1.04 5.31 2.88
C ASN A 193 2.12 5.84 1.94
N ILE A 194 2.21 5.39 0.67
CA ILE A 194 3.14 5.97 -0.31
C ILE A 194 2.88 7.47 -0.48
N GLY A 195 1.64 7.87 -0.68
CA GLY A 195 1.31 9.29 -0.82
C GLY A 195 1.59 10.08 0.46
N THR A 196 1.19 9.53 1.61
CA THR A 196 1.30 10.19 2.92
C THR A 196 2.76 10.31 3.39
N ALA A 197 3.62 9.34 3.03
CA ALA A 197 5.05 9.36 3.41
C ALA A 197 5.82 10.56 2.82
N ALA A 198 5.31 11.20 1.77
CA ALA A 198 5.91 12.44 1.27
C ALA A 198 5.93 13.56 2.34
N ILE A 199 4.93 13.61 3.22
CA ILE A 199 4.84 14.61 4.30
C ILE A 199 5.90 14.36 5.38
N ALA A 200 6.41 13.14 5.52
CA ALA A 200 7.42 12.80 6.50
C ALA A 200 8.75 13.61 6.33
N SER A 201 9.00 14.14 5.13
CA SER A 201 10.13 15.02 4.90
C SER A 201 10.06 16.33 5.69
N THR A 202 8.88 16.77 6.15
CA THR A 202 8.73 17.95 7.02
C THR A 202 9.34 17.76 8.41
N VAL A 203 9.49 16.50 8.85
CA VAL A 203 10.07 16.14 10.15
C VAL A 203 11.48 15.56 10.02
N GLY A 204 12.11 15.71 8.84
CA GLY A 204 13.49 15.28 8.59
C GLY A 204 13.68 13.85 8.13
N ALA A 205 12.60 13.10 7.87
CA ALA A 205 12.72 11.81 7.20
C ALA A 205 13.06 12.01 5.72
N LYS A 206 14.05 11.28 5.22
CA LYS A 206 14.44 11.34 3.82
C LYS A 206 13.46 10.54 2.97
N THR A 207 12.59 11.23 2.25
CA THR A 207 11.59 10.62 1.37
C THR A 207 11.50 11.35 0.04
N LEU A 208 10.75 10.80 -0.91
CA LEU A 208 10.42 11.46 -2.18
C LEU A 208 9.63 12.77 -2.00
N GLY A 209 9.20 13.07 -0.78
CA GLY A 209 8.61 14.35 -0.41
C GLY A 209 9.62 15.50 -0.28
N LEU A 210 10.91 15.19 -0.09
CA LEU A 210 11.94 16.22 0.13
C LEU A 210 12.04 17.22 -1.01
N PRO A 211 12.09 16.81 -2.30
CA PRO A 211 12.02 17.76 -3.42
C PRO A 211 10.75 18.59 -3.43
N ILE A 212 9.61 18.01 -3.02
CA ILE A 212 8.32 18.73 -2.96
C ILE A 212 8.40 19.85 -1.92
N ILE A 213 8.84 19.53 -0.69
CA ILE A 213 8.93 20.50 0.41
C ILE A 213 9.92 21.62 0.08
N ILE A 214 11.10 21.27 -0.44
CA ILE A 214 12.11 22.25 -0.86
C ILE A 214 11.60 23.12 -2.01
N GLY A 215 10.90 22.50 -2.97
CA GLY A 215 10.28 23.19 -4.09
C GLY A 215 9.20 24.18 -3.68
N LEU A 216 8.34 23.80 -2.73
CA LEU A 216 7.32 24.69 -2.18
C LEU A 216 7.93 25.86 -1.40
N SER A 217 8.92 25.58 -0.54
CA SER A 217 9.57 26.62 0.27
C SER A 217 10.42 27.59 -0.56
N GLY A 218 11.03 27.09 -1.65
CA GLY A 218 11.92 27.83 -2.55
C GLY A 218 11.22 28.35 -3.82
N PHE A 219 9.90 28.24 -3.93
CA PHE A 219 9.12 28.62 -5.13
C PHE A 219 9.64 27.95 -6.42
N ASN A 220 10.19 26.75 -6.31
CA ASN A 220 10.69 25.97 -7.44
C ASN A 220 9.68 24.88 -7.84
N THR A 221 8.78 25.23 -8.75
CA THR A 221 7.70 24.35 -9.24
C THR A 221 8.24 23.11 -9.97
N ALA A 222 9.44 23.17 -10.55
CA ALA A 222 10.09 22.03 -11.19
C ALA A 222 10.46 20.94 -10.15
N TYR A 223 10.93 21.30 -8.97
CA TYR A 223 11.22 20.35 -7.89
C TYR A 223 9.94 19.70 -7.38
N VAL A 224 8.87 20.48 -7.20
CA VAL A 224 7.56 19.96 -6.80
C VAL A 224 7.09 18.91 -7.81
N LEU A 225 7.17 19.21 -9.10
CA LEU A 225 6.77 18.29 -10.17
C LEU A 225 7.59 16.99 -10.14
N GLN A 226 8.92 17.09 -10.01
CA GLN A 226 9.82 15.93 -9.97
C GLN A 226 9.49 15.00 -8.80
N GLY A 227 9.35 15.53 -7.60
CA GLY A 227 8.97 14.75 -6.42
C GLY A 227 7.57 14.15 -6.55
N ALA A 228 6.59 14.92 -7.00
CA ALA A 228 5.22 14.46 -7.19
C ALA A 228 5.12 13.34 -8.24
N MET A 229 5.85 13.45 -9.35
CA MET A 229 5.91 12.39 -10.37
C MET A 229 6.50 11.10 -9.81
N MET A 230 7.56 11.18 -9.01
CA MET A 230 8.17 10.02 -8.37
C MET A 230 7.21 9.32 -7.42
N VAL A 231 6.52 10.07 -6.55
CA VAL A 231 5.52 9.52 -5.62
C VAL A 231 4.37 8.87 -6.40
N ALA A 232 3.86 9.52 -7.44
CA ALA A 232 2.78 8.99 -8.27
C ALA A 232 3.18 7.70 -9.01
N LEU A 233 4.37 7.67 -9.63
CA LEU A 233 4.87 6.48 -10.32
C LEU A 233 5.09 5.32 -9.35
N LEU A 234 5.60 5.59 -8.14
CA LEU A 234 5.77 4.59 -7.10
C LEU A 234 4.43 4.02 -6.65
N ALA A 235 3.43 4.88 -6.42
CA ALA A 235 2.08 4.46 -6.05
C ALA A 235 1.43 3.59 -7.14
N ILE A 236 1.53 3.99 -8.41
CA ILE A 236 1.03 3.23 -9.56
C ILE A 236 1.75 1.88 -9.67
N ALA A 237 3.08 1.85 -9.52
CA ALA A 237 3.85 0.62 -9.59
C ALA A 237 3.46 -0.35 -8.45
N ALA A 238 3.29 0.15 -7.23
CA ALA A 238 2.82 -0.63 -6.09
C ALA A 238 1.40 -1.18 -6.32
N ASP A 239 0.50 -0.35 -6.80
CA ASP A 239 -0.89 -0.73 -7.11
C ASP A 239 -0.95 -1.87 -8.14
N LEU A 240 -0.19 -1.75 -9.24
CA LEU A 240 -0.09 -2.78 -10.27
C LEU A 240 0.62 -4.06 -9.78
N ALA A 241 1.55 -3.95 -8.83
CA ALA A 241 2.18 -5.11 -8.20
C ALA A 241 1.17 -5.93 -7.37
N PHE A 242 0.21 -5.28 -6.70
CA PHE A 242 -0.89 -5.97 -6.03
C PHE A 242 -1.83 -6.66 -7.03
N ASP A 243 -2.11 -6.09 -8.19
CA ASP A 243 -2.86 -6.76 -9.27
C ASP A 243 -2.14 -8.03 -9.75
N TRP A 244 -0.82 -7.97 -9.85
CA TRP A 244 -0.01 -9.14 -10.17
C TRP A 244 -0.12 -10.22 -9.10
N LEU A 245 0.01 -9.87 -7.81
CA LEU A 245 -0.14 -10.80 -6.70
C LEU A 245 -1.52 -11.45 -6.65
N ALA A 246 -2.57 -10.68 -6.84
CA ALA A 246 -3.96 -11.18 -6.86
C ALA A 246 -4.19 -12.20 -7.98
N THR A 247 -3.68 -11.92 -9.19
CA THR A 247 -3.88 -12.79 -10.35
C THR A 247 -2.98 -14.03 -10.36
N ALA A 248 -1.78 -13.96 -9.78
CA ALA A 248 -0.88 -15.11 -9.66
C ALA A 248 -1.51 -16.23 -8.81
N ARG A 249 -2.28 -15.87 -7.78
CA ARG A 249 -2.98 -16.84 -6.92
C ARG A 249 -4.14 -17.56 -7.60
N HIS A 250 -4.93 -16.86 -8.45
CA HIS A 250 -6.04 -17.48 -9.17
C HIS A 250 -5.58 -18.47 -10.27
N GLY A 251 -4.33 -18.38 -10.71
CA GLY A 251 -3.75 -19.32 -11.68
C GLY A 251 -3.42 -20.70 -11.08
N HIS A 252 -3.12 -20.79 -9.79
CA HIS A 252 -2.76 -22.04 -9.13
C HIS A 252 -3.97 -22.92 -8.81
N THR A 253 -5.11 -22.32 -8.46
CA THR A 253 -6.35 -23.08 -8.16
C THR A 253 -6.95 -23.75 -9.39
N ARG A 254 -6.84 -23.14 -10.58
CA ARG A 254 -7.33 -23.74 -11.84
C ARG A 254 -6.45 -24.89 -12.38
N SER A 255 -5.18 -24.96 -11.98
CA SER A 255 -4.29 -26.06 -12.42
C SER A 255 -4.50 -27.34 -11.59
N ALA A 256 -5.00 -27.23 -10.36
CA ALA A 256 -5.31 -28.36 -9.51
C ALA A 256 -6.64 -29.06 -9.93
N ASP A 257 -7.65 -28.27 -10.35
CA ASP A 257 -8.93 -28.80 -10.81
C ASP A 257 -8.87 -29.54 -12.17
N ASN A 258 -7.84 -29.34 -12.97
CA ASN A 258 -7.67 -30.01 -14.27
C ASN A 258 -6.84 -31.31 -14.19
N GLN A 259 -6.39 -31.70 -12.99
CA GLN A 259 -5.60 -32.93 -12.76
C GLN A 259 -6.33 -33.96 -11.88
N ALA A 260 -7.55 -33.65 -11.44
CA ALA A 260 -8.44 -34.56 -10.74
C ALA A 260 -9.59 -35.00 -11.68
#